data_217b14e80c3bbefa8ffd03ea37e3790e
#
_entry.id   217b14e80c3bbefa8ffd03ea37e3790e
#
_cell.length_a   1.000
_cell.length_b   1.000
_cell.length_c   1.000
_cell.angle_alpha   90.00
_cell.angle_beta   90.00
_cell.angle_gamma   90.00
#
_symmetry.space_group_name_H-M   'P 1'
#
loop_
_entity.id
_entity.type
_entity.pdbx_description
1 polymer ?
#
loop_
_entity_poly.entity_id
_entity_poly.type
_entity_poly.pdbx_seq_one_letter_code
_entity_poly.pdbx_strand_id
1 'polypeptide(L)'
;VALRCTPQIEIDEAEIEESFVRASGPGGQNVNKLSTAVQLRFDVRRSRSLPDAVAVRLMRLAGRRLTGEGVLVITAQRFRTQERNRADARERLAAMVAEAAVPPTPRRATRPTLASKKRRLDEKSRRSGVKRLRGGPGDDG
;
A
#
# COMPACT_ATOMS: atom_id res chain seq x y z
N VAL A 1 -14.59 -18.82 10.72
CA VAL A 1 -13.43 -18.94 9.86
C VAL A 1 -12.80 -17.57 9.65
N ALA A 2 -11.54 -17.45 9.96
CA ALA A 2 -10.83 -16.19 9.82
C ALA A 2 -10.14 -16.10 8.46
N LEU A 3 -9.98 -14.88 7.96
CA LEU A 3 -9.22 -14.62 6.74
C LEU A 3 -7.74 -14.50 7.10
N ARG A 4 -6.95 -15.45 6.66
CA ARG A 4 -5.51 -15.44 6.90
C ARG A 4 -4.82 -14.55 5.86
N CYS A 5 -4.22 -13.46 6.34
CA CYS A 5 -3.49 -12.52 5.47
C CYS A 5 -1.99 -12.79 5.48
N THR A 6 -1.45 -13.11 6.66
CA THR A 6 -0.06 -13.54 6.85
C THR A 6 -0.06 -14.66 7.87
N PRO A 7 1.06 -15.41 8.03
CA PRO A 7 1.13 -16.41 9.09
C PRO A 7 0.89 -15.86 10.49
N GLN A 8 1.04 -14.57 10.66
CA GLN A 8 0.91 -13.90 11.96
C GLN A 8 -0.38 -13.09 12.10
N ILE A 9 -1.05 -12.79 10.99
CA ILE A 9 -2.24 -11.93 10.99
C ILE A 9 -3.42 -12.66 10.38
N GLU A 10 -4.46 -12.85 11.16
CA GLU A 10 -5.75 -13.37 10.71
C GLU A 10 -6.82 -12.36 11.05
N ILE A 11 -7.67 -12.06 10.08
CA ILE A 11 -8.79 -11.15 10.30
C ILE A 11 -10.03 -11.98 10.60
N ASP A 12 -10.70 -11.67 11.70
CA ASP A 12 -11.95 -12.31 12.05
C ASP A 12 -13.02 -11.93 11.01
N GLU A 13 -13.78 -12.92 10.56
CA GLU A 13 -14.88 -12.67 9.62
C GLU A 13 -15.90 -11.67 10.15
N ALA A 14 -16.07 -11.60 11.46
CA ALA A 14 -16.97 -10.64 12.08
C ALA A 14 -16.55 -9.19 11.82
N GLU A 15 -15.29 -8.95 11.52
CA GLU A 15 -14.78 -7.62 11.19
C GLU A 15 -14.96 -7.27 9.72
N ILE A 16 -15.33 -8.24 8.89
CA ILE A 16 -15.52 -8.04 7.45
C ILE A 16 -17.01 -8.00 7.16
N GLU A 17 -17.44 -6.93 6.51
CA GLU A 17 -18.80 -6.78 6.04
C GLU A 17 -18.82 -6.93 4.53
N GLU A 18 -19.68 -7.82 4.04
CA GLU A 18 -19.81 -8.04 2.60
C GLU A 18 -21.22 -7.72 2.18
N SER A 19 -21.36 -6.97 1.12
CA SER A 19 -22.65 -6.70 0.49
C SER A 19 -22.57 -7.00 -1.00
N PHE A 20 -23.67 -7.42 -1.56
CA PHE A 20 -23.76 -7.71 -2.97
C PHE A 20 -24.43 -6.54 -3.67
N VAL A 21 -23.76 -6.03 -4.68
CA VAL A 21 -24.23 -4.88 -5.43
C VAL A 21 -24.27 -5.22 -6.91
N ARG A 22 -25.02 -4.44 -7.66
CA ARG A 22 -25.06 -4.61 -9.11
C ARG A 22 -23.74 -4.15 -9.68
N ALA A 23 -23.19 -4.96 -10.58
CA ALA A 23 -21.95 -4.58 -11.25
C ALA A 23 -22.21 -3.34 -12.11
N SER A 24 -21.40 -2.32 -11.92
CA SER A 24 -21.42 -1.14 -12.78
C SER A 24 -20.59 -1.44 -14.02
N GLY A 25 -21.19 -1.29 -15.19
CA GLY A 25 -20.49 -1.49 -16.43
C GLY A 25 -21.23 -0.81 -17.57
N PRO A 26 -20.57 -0.58 -18.70
CA PRO A 26 -21.22 0.06 -19.83
C PRO A 26 -22.34 -0.84 -20.36
N GLY A 27 -23.57 -0.54 -19.98
CA GLY A 27 -24.78 -0.82 -20.70
C GLY A 27 -25.09 -2.25 -21.11
N GLY A 28 -24.58 -3.26 -20.47
CA GLY A 28 -25.05 -4.60 -20.74
C GLY A 28 -26.41 -4.83 -20.08
N GLN A 29 -27.41 -5.20 -20.85
CA GLN A 29 -28.73 -5.45 -20.29
C GLN A 29 -28.73 -6.56 -19.24
N ASN A 30 -27.83 -7.51 -19.34
CA ASN A 30 -27.70 -8.61 -18.40
C ASN A 30 -26.99 -8.20 -17.10
N VAL A 31 -26.26 -7.13 -17.12
CA VAL A 31 -25.51 -6.64 -15.96
C VAL A 31 -26.45 -6.18 -14.84
N ASN A 32 -27.64 -5.75 -15.18
CA ASN A 32 -28.58 -5.19 -14.21
C ASN A 32 -29.46 -6.24 -13.52
N LYS A 33 -29.45 -7.47 -13.98
CA LYS A 33 -30.34 -8.49 -13.44
C LYS A 33 -29.75 -9.29 -12.28
N LEU A 34 -28.43 -9.33 -12.17
CA LEU A 34 -27.72 -10.12 -11.16
C LEU A 34 -26.80 -9.25 -10.35
N SER A 35 -26.94 -9.31 -9.04
CA SER A 35 -26.04 -8.63 -8.12
C SER A 35 -24.79 -9.48 -7.92
N THR A 36 -23.91 -9.50 -8.92
CA THR A 36 -22.70 -10.32 -8.89
C THR A 36 -21.50 -9.59 -8.27
N ALA A 37 -21.52 -8.28 -8.26
CA ALA A 37 -20.45 -7.50 -7.66
C ALA A 37 -20.53 -7.60 -6.13
N VAL A 38 -19.37 -7.68 -5.51
CA VAL A 38 -19.24 -7.77 -4.06
C VAL A 38 -18.51 -6.54 -3.55
N GLN A 39 -19.12 -5.87 -2.60
CA GLN A 39 -18.48 -4.78 -1.89
C GLN A 39 -18.09 -5.28 -0.50
N LEU A 40 -16.80 -5.29 -0.23
CA LEU A 40 -16.25 -5.71 1.04
C LEU A 40 -15.87 -4.47 1.83
N ARG A 41 -16.29 -4.43 3.10
CA ARG A 41 -15.94 -3.36 4.02
C ARG A 41 -15.19 -3.93 5.21
N PHE A 42 -14.08 -3.33 5.53
CA PHE A 42 -13.27 -3.72 6.68
C PHE A 42 -12.88 -2.47 7.46
N ASP A 43 -13.29 -2.41 8.71
CA ASP A 43 -12.96 -1.29 9.57
C ASP A 43 -11.53 -1.43 10.09
N VAL A 44 -10.61 -0.79 9.39
CA VAL A 44 -9.19 -0.85 9.72
C VAL A 44 -8.91 -0.18 11.06
N ARG A 45 -9.55 0.94 11.29
CA ARG A 45 -9.32 1.75 12.50
C ARG A 45 -9.69 1.02 13.77
N ARG A 46 -10.79 0.25 13.73
CA ARG A 46 -11.31 -0.45 14.90
C ARG A 46 -10.96 -1.93 14.93
N SER A 47 -10.19 -2.40 13.98
CA SER A 47 -9.84 -3.81 13.91
C SER A 47 -9.00 -4.22 15.11
N ARG A 48 -9.40 -5.32 15.74
CA ARG A 48 -8.63 -5.94 16.82
C ARG A 48 -7.63 -6.95 16.29
N SER A 49 -7.77 -7.31 15.01
CA SER A 49 -6.91 -8.31 14.37
C SER A 49 -5.59 -7.71 13.91
N LEU A 50 -5.52 -6.41 13.72
CA LEU A 50 -4.34 -5.73 13.20
C LEU A 50 -3.56 -5.02 14.31
N PRO A 51 -2.23 -5.21 14.36
CA PRO A 51 -1.39 -4.33 15.16
C PRO A 51 -1.50 -2.88 14.67
N ASP A 52 -1.33 -1.92 15.57
CA ASP A 52 -1.50 -0.51 15.24
C ASP A 52 -0.62 -0.06 14.06
N ALA A 53 0.63 -0.49 14.03
CA ALA A 53 1.55 -0.15 12.95
C ALA A 53 1.07 -0.67 11.60
N VAL A 54 0.52 -1.88 11.59
CA VAL A 54 -0.03 -2.48 10.36
C VAL A 54 -1.28 -1.73 9.93
N ALA A 55 -2.14 -1.39 10.86
CA ALA A 55 -3.36 -0.63 10.57
C ALA A 55 -3.04 0.72 9.93
N VAL A 56 -2.07 1.44 10.46
CA VAL A 56 -1.64 2.73 9.90
C VAL A 56 -1.10 2.58 8.49
N ARG A 57 -0.27 1.57 8.26
CA ARG A 57 0.28 1.31 6.93
C ARG A 57 -0.81 0.90 5.94
N LEU A 58 -1.75 0.09 6.39
CA LEU A 58 -2.87 -0.33 5.54
C LEU A 58 -3.75 0.85 5.13
N MET A 59 -4.00 1.76 6.05
CA MET A 59 -4.76 2.97 5.73
C MET A 59 -4.07 3.81 4.65
N ARG A 60 -2.75 3.90 4.68
CA ARG A 60 -1.98 4.60 3.65
C ARG A 60 -2.05 3.88 2.31
N LEU A 61 -1.94 2.55 2.31
CA LEU A 61 -2.04 1.76 1.09
C LEU A 61 -3.43 1.84 0.46
N ALA A 62 -4.46 1.91 1.29
CA ALA A 62 -5.84 1.95 0.81
C ALA A 62 -6.14 3.23 0.01
N GLY A 63 -5.55 4.34 0.38
CA GLY A 63 -5.72 5.60 -0.33
C GLY A 63 -7.19 5.98 -0.48
N ARG A 64 -7.68 6.05 -1.70
CA ARG A 64 -9.06 6.43 -2.01
C ARG A 64 -10.10 5.39 -1.60
N ARG A 65 -9.68 4.16 -1.36
CA ARG A 65 -10.58 3.09 -0.92
C ARG A 65 -10.90 3.21 0.56
N LEU A 66 -10.21 4.06 1.27
CA LEU A 66 -10.44 4.29 2.69
C LEU A 66 -11.44 5.42 2.87
N THR A 67 -12.47 5.17 3.68
CA THR A 67 -13.44 6.22 4.03
C THR A 67 -12.87 7.15 5.10
N GLY A 68 -13.51 8.28 5.31
CA GLY A 68 -13.10 9.21 6.38
C GLY A 68 -13.18 8.62 7.77
N GLU A 69 -13.95 7.56 7.94
CA GLU A 69 -14.10 6.86 9.22
C GLU A 69 -13.04 5.77 9.44
N GLY A 70 -12.19 5.52 8.47
CA GLY A 70 -11.16 4.50 8.56
C GLY A 70 -11.62 3.12 8.10
N VAL A 71 -12.66 3.05 7.30
CA VAL A 71 -13.17 1.80 6.71
C VAL A 71 -12.62 1.62 5.31
N LEU A 72 -11.99 0.49 5.09
CA LEU A 72 -11.50 0.10 3.77
C LEU A 72 -12.63 -0.54 2.98
N VAL A 73 -12.88 -0.02 1.79
CA VAL A 73 -13.93 -0.54 0.89
C VAL A 73 -13.29 -1.11 -0.36
N ILE A 74 -13.55 -2.38 -0.63
CA ILE A 74 -13.08 -3.06 -1.83
C ILE A 74 -14.28 -3.52 -2.62
N THR A 75 -14.35 -3.13 -3.88
CA THR A 75 -15.41 -3.59 -4.79
C THR A 75 -14.82 -4.54 -5.81
N ALA A 76 -15.34 -5.74 -5.85
CA ALA A 76 -14.92 -6.78 -6.80
C ALA A 76 -16.07 -7.09 -7.75
N GLN A 77 -15.85 -6.82 -9.03
CA GLN A 77 -16.86 -7.05 -10.07
C GLN A 77 -16.24 -7.64 -11.34
N ARG A 78 -15.03 -8.14 -11.23
CA ARG A 78 -14.26 -8.65 -12.36
C ARG A 78 -14.78 -9.97 -12.90
N PHE A 79 -15.38 -10.80 -12.05
CA PHE A 79 -15.86 -12.11 -12.41
C PHE A 79 -17.38 -12.10 -12.63
N ARG A 80 -17.86 -13.15 -13.28
CA ARG A 80 -19.30 -13.29 -13.57
C ARG A 80 -20.12 -13.84 -12.40
N THR A 81 -19.47 -14.51 -11.46
CA THR A 81 -20.15 -15.11 -10.32
C THR A 81 -19.86 -14.33 -9.05
N GLN A 82 -20.85 -14.29 -8.19
CA GLN A 82 -20.77 -13.66 -6.89
C GLN A 82 -19.67 -14.30 -6.03
N GLU A 83 -19.60 -15.62 -6.06
CA GLU A 83 -18.60 -16.37 -5.30
C GLU A 83 -17.17 -16.01 -5.68
N ARG A 84 -16.91 -15.88 -6.97
CA ARG A 84 -15.59 -15.50 -7.45
C ARG A 84 -15.25 -14.05 -7.11
N ASN A 85 -16.22 -13.18 -7.18
CA ASN A 85 -16.01 -11.78 -6.78
C ASN A 85 -15.77 -11.65 -5.28
N ARG A 86 -16.47 -12.45 -4.49
CA ARG A 86 -16.27 -12.52 -3.05
C ARG A 86 -14.85 -12.98 -2.72
N ALA A 87 -14.40 -14.06 -3.36
CA ALA A 87 -13.06 -14.57 -3.17
C ALA A 87 -12.01 -13.54 -3.62
N ASP A 88 -12.26 -12.87 -4.74
CA ASP A 88 -11.36 -11.83 -5.24
C ASP A 88 -11.24 -10.66 -4.26
N ALA A 89 -12.36 -10.20 -3.70
CA ALA A 89 -12.35 -9.12 -2.71
C ALA A 89 -11.57 -9.51 -1.46
N ARG A 90 -11.76 -10.70 -0.96
CA ARG A 90 -11.03 -11.22 0.20
C ARG A 90 -9.55 -11.38 -0.09
N GLU A 91 -9.21 -11.87 -1.27
CA GLU A 91 -7.83 -12.02 -1.69
C GLU A 91 -7.12 -10.67 -1.79
N ARG A 92 -7.79 -9.67 -2.34
CA ARG A 92 -7.26 -8.31 -2.40
C ARG A 92 -7.03 -7.73 -1.02
N LEU A 93 -7.97 -7.93 -0.10
CA LEU A 93 -7.81 -7.48 1.29
C LEU A 93 -6.62 -8.18 1.94
N ALA A 94 -6.52 -9.50 1.79
CA ALA A 94 -5.41 -10.27 2.34
C ALA A 94 -4.07 -9.80 1.78
N ALA A 95 -3.99 -9.53 0.49
CA ALA A 95 -2.78 -9.02 -0.15
C ALA A 95 -2.39 -7.64 0.38
N MET A 96 -3.36 -6.76 0.55
CA MET A 96 -3.10 -5.42 1.09
C MET A 96 -2.62 -5.49 2.54
N VAL A 97 -3.22 -6.33 3.36
CA VAL A 97 -2.80 -6.52 4.74
C VAL A 97 -1.40 -7.13 4.81
N ALA A 98 -1.13 -8.11 3.95
CA ALA A 98 0.20 -8.72 3.88
C ALA A 98 1.27 -7.69 3.50
N GLU A 99 0.97 -6.83 2.55
CA GLU A 99 1.85 -5.74 2.17
C GLU A 99 2.06 -4.75 3.31
N ALA A 100 0.99 -4.41 4.01
CA ALA A 100 1.05 -3.49 5.15
C ALA A 100 1.80 -4.10 6.34
N ALA A 101 1.80 -5.42 6.47
CA ALA A 101 2.49 -6.11 7.55
C ALA A 101 4.01 -6.05 7.41
N VAL A 102 4.51 -5.87 6.18
CA VAL A 102 5.94 -5.71 5.95
C VAL A 102 6.32 -4.26 6.25
N PRO A 103 7.18 -4.02 7.25
CA PRO A 103 7.62 -2.65 7.51
C PRO A 103 8.34 -2.11 6.28
N PRO A 104 8.04 -0.87 5.87
CA PRO A 104 8.76 -0.29 4.76
C PRO A 104 10.24 -0.22 5.13
N THR A 105 11.09 -0.65 4.22
CA THR A 105 12.52 -0.45 4.38
C THR A 105 12.71 1.06 4.56
N PRO A 106 13.30 1.51 5.68
CA PRO A 106 13.45 2.95 5.86
C PRO A 106 14.26 3.46 4.69
N ARG A 107 13.60 4.17 3.81
CA ARG A 107 14.28 4.96 2.80
C ARG A 107 15.01 6.05 3.56
N ARG A 108 16.20 5.73 3.93
CA ARG A 108 17.11 6.75 4.39
C ARG A 108 17.59 7.54 3.19
N ALA A 109 16.65 8.11 2.45
CA ALA A 109 16.99 9.03 1.37
C ALA A 109 17.85 10.17 1.91
N THR A 110 17.69 10.48 3.20
CA THR A 110 18.51 11.44 3.92
C THR A 110 19.81 10.85 4.41
N ARG A 111 20.00 9.51 4.35
CA ARG A 111 21.24 8.85 4.71
C ARG A 111 21.75 8.08 3.51
N PRO A 112 22.57 8.72 2.68
CA PRO A 112 23.23 8.03 1.58
C PRO A 112 24.08 6.88 2.12
N THR A 113 24.24 5.83 1.34
CA THR A 113 25.10 4.71 1.70
C THR A 113 26.54 5.21 1.90
N LEU A 114 27.35 4.43 2.63
CA LEU A 114 28.75 4.76 2.80
C LEU A 114 29.47 4.95 1.46
N ALA A 115 29.16 4.12 0.47
CA ALA A 115 29.71 4.26 -0.87
C ALA A 115 29.29 5.54 -1.54
N SER A 116 28.03 5.95 -1.37
CA SER A 116 27.52 7.20 -1.90
C SER A 116 28.16 8.41 -1.22
N LYS A 117 28.34 8.36 0.09
CA LYS A 117 29.04 9.40 0.84
C LYS A 117 30.48 9.54 0.37
N LYS A 118 31.16 8.44 0.19
CA LYS A 118 32.53 8.42 -0.26
C LYS A 118 32.67 9.04 -1.65
N ARG A 119 31.81 8.67 -2.57
CA ARG A 119 31.80 9.25 -3.90
C ARG A 119 31.56 10.77 -3.86
N ARG A 120 30.64 11.20 -3.04
CA ARG A 120 30.34 12.62 -2.90
C ARG A 120 31.52 13.40 -2.34
N LEU A 121 32.21 12.83 -1.37
CA LEU A 121 33.41 13.46 -0.80
C LEU A 121 34.54 13.50 -1.80
N ASP A 122 34.72 12.43 -2.58
CA ASP A 122 35.76 12.37 -3.62
C ASP A 122 35.51 13.42 -4.71
N GLU A 123 34.26 13.58 -5.14
CA GLU A 123 33.89 14.64 -6.08
C GLU A 123 34.15 16.03 -5.53
N LYS A 124 33.82 16.22 -4.26
CA LYS A 124 34.05 17.49 -3.59
C LYS A 124 35.54 17.81 -3.50
N SER A 125 36.36 16.85 -3.17
CA SER A 125 37.81 16.99 -3.15
C SER A 125 38.37 17.30 -4.53
N ARG A 126 37.86 16.62 -5.54
CA ARG A 126 38.26 16.83 -6.92
C ARG A 126 37.95 18.25 -7.39
N ARG A 127 36.74 18.74 -7.10
CA ARG A 127 36.35 20.10 -7.43
C ARG A 127 37.20 21.13 -6.71
N SER A 128 37.49 20.87 -5.47
CA SER A 128 38.36 21.75 -4.66
C SER A 128 39.77 21.82 -5.25
N GLY A 129 40.33 20.67 -5.66
CA GLY A 129 41.62 20.62 -6.32
C GLY A 129 41.64 21.37 -7.64
N VAL A 130 40.61 21.20 -8.46
CA VAL A 130 40.48 21.91 -9.74
C VAL A 130 40.37 23.42 -9.53
N LYS A 131 39.62 23.85 -8.54
CA LYS A 131 39.51 25.29 -8.21
C LYS A 131 40.84 25.89 -7.79
N ARG A 132 41.62 25.17 -6.99
CA ARG A 132 42.98 25.63 -6.59
C ARG A 132 43.87 25.81 -7.78
N LEU A 133 43.84 24.87 -8.71
CA LEU A 133 44.65 24.95 -9.94
C LEU A 133 44.22 26.11 -10.83
N ARG A 134 42.93 26.42 -10.91
CA ARG A 134 42.39 27.50 -11.74
C ARG A 134 42.61 28.87 -11.10
N GLY A 135 42.52 28.93 -9.80
CA GLY A 135 42.60 30.20 -9.07
C GLY A 135 44.01 30.69 -8.85
N GLY A 136 45.02 29.87 -9.13
CA GLY A 136 46.39 30.20 -8.83
C GLY A 136 46.73 30.20 -7.36
N PRO A 137 47.96 30.47 -6.99
CA PRO A 137 48.40 30.44 -5.60
C PRO A 137 47.68 31.52 -4.79
N GLY A 138 47.06 31.07 -3.72
CA GLY A 138 46.36 32.00 -2.83
C GLY A 138 44.87 32.12 -3.07
N ASP A 139 44.37 31.57 -4.12
CA ASP A 139 42.94 31.53 -4.36
C ASP A 139 42.38 30.18 -3.91
N ASP A 140 42.00 30.12 -2.69
CA ASP A 140 41.45 28.92 -2.09
C ASP A 140 39.93 28.87 -2.19
N GLY A 141 39.42 29.74 -2.94
CA GLY A 141 38.01 30.00 -3.15
C GLY A 141 37.06 28.94 -2.88
#